data_5174e4ea35aac5bf8525be4b570020f5
#
_entry.id   5174e4ea35aac5bf8525be4b570020f5
#
_cell.length_a   1.000
_cell.length_b   1.000
_cell.length_c   1.000
_cell.angle_alpha   90.00
_cell.angle_beta   90.00
_cell.angle_gamma   90.00
#
_symmetry.space_group_name_H-M   'P 1'
#
loop_
_entity.id
_entity.type
_entity.pdbx_description
1 polymer ?
#
loop_
_entity_poly.entity_id
_entity_poly.type
_entity_poly.pdbx_seq_one_letter_code
_entity_poly.pdbx_strand_id
1 'polypeptide(L)'
;MEKIDHLDRKILSILSKNARIPFKDVAAECNVSRAAIHQRVQHLIEADVITGSGFDVNPKSLGYSTCTYVGINLEKGSMYKDVVERLQHIPEVVECHFTTGPYTMMVKLYARDNEQLMDLLNGKLQGIPGVVATETLISLEQSIRREIPVNLEEE
;
A
#
# COMPACT_ATOMS: atom_id res chain seq x y z
N MET A 1 -0.22 -19.12 11.18
CA MET A 1 -0.07 -17.69 11.51
C MET A 1 0.85 -17.63 12.72
N GLU A 2 1.94 -16.93 12.63
CA GLU A 2 2.92 -16.82 13.71
C GLU A 2 2.32 -16.04 14.88
N LYS A 3 2.58 -16.49 16.11
CA LYS A 3 2.00 -15.86 17.30
C LYS A 3 2.79 -14.59 17.64
N ILE A 4 2.20 -13.43 17.40
CA ILE A 4 2.75 -12.11 17.78
C ILE A 4 2.47 -11.90 19.26
N ASP A 5 3.53 -11.81 20.08
CA ASP A 5 3.40 -11.60 21.53
C ASP A 5 3.25 -10.11 21.90
N HIS A 6 3.05 -9.84 23.19
CA HIS A 6 2.89 -8.47 23.70
C HIS A 6 4.12 -7.58 23.42
N LEU A 7 5.34 -8.15 23.50
CA LEU A 7 6.56 -7.39 23.21
C LEU A 7 6.64 -7.02 21.73
N ASP A 8 6.29 -7.96 20.83
CA ASP A 8 6.23 -7.70 19.40
C ASP A 8 5.23 -6.59 19.06
N ARG A 9 4.03 -6.63 19.67
CA ARG A 9 3.02 -5.57 19.51
C ARG A 9 3.52 -4.22 19.99
N LYS A 10 4.23 -4.17 21.12
CA LYS A 10 4.82 -2.94 21.65
C LYS A 10 5.88 -2.39 20.70
N ILE A 11 6.78 -3.23 20.19
CA ILE A 11 7.78 -2.85 19.18
C ILE A 11 7.09 -2.31 17.93
N LEU A 12 6.10 -3.02 17.39
CA LEU A 12 5.35 -2.59 16.21
C LEU A 12 4.64 -1.25 16.43
N SER A 13 4.04 -1.03 17.61
CA SER A 13 3.36 0.24 17.91
C SER A 13 4.30 1.45 17.95
N ILE A 14 5.56 1.24 18.30
CA ILE A 14 6.60 2.28 18.29
C ILE A 14 7.09 2.50 16.85
N LEU A 15 7.47 1.42 16.16
CA LEU A 15 8.04 1.48 14.80
C LEU A 15 7.05 1.97 13.75
N SER A 16 5.75 1.66 13.89
CA SER A 16 4.72 2.15 12.98
C SER A 16 4.53 3.67 13.03
N LYS A 17 4.85 4.29 14.17
CA LYS A 17 4.80 5.75 14.34
C LYS A 17 6.08 6.44 13.88
N ASN A 18 7.23 5.79 14.06
CA ASN A 18 8.53 6.31 13.68
C ASN A 18 9.51 5.18 13.36
N ALA A 19 9.55 4.76 12.09
CA ALA A 19 10.48 3.72 11.64
C ALA A 19 11.97 4.12 11.73
N ARG A 20 12.28 5.40 12.00
CA ARG A 20 13.64 5.91 12.14
C ARG A 20 14.14 6.00 13.58
N ILE A 21 13.30 5.62 14.55
CA ILE A 21 13.71 5.60 15.96
C ILE A 21 14.90 4.66 16.15
N PRO A 22 15.98 5.07 16.83
CA PRO A 22 17.10 4.17 17.10
C PRO A 22 16.65 2.96 17.94
N PHE A 23 17.13 1.77 17.60
CA PHE A 23 16.76 0.55 18.36
C PHE A 23 17.18 0.60 19.84
N LYS A 24 18.17 1.40 20.21
CA LYS A 24 18.50 1.65 21.62
C LYS A 24 17.33 2.31 22.38
N ASP A 25 16.61 3.20 21.71
CA ASP A 25 15.50 3.93 22.33
C ASP A 25 14.25 3.03 22.39
N VAL A 26 14.01 2.22 21.36
CA VAL A 26 12.98 1.15 21.39
C VAL A 26 13.26 0.16 22.52
N ALA A 27 14.51 -0.24 22.70
CA ALA A 27 14.94 -1.15 23.76
C ALA A 27 14.66 -0.57 25.16
N ALA A 28 14.94 0.72 25.34
CA ALA A 28 14.65 1.43 26.59
C ALA A 28 13.15 1.49 26.88
N GLU A 29 12.31 1.82 25.89
CA GLU A 29 10.85 1.84 26.02
C GLU A 29 10.25 0.46 26.30
N CYS A 30 10.84 -0.59 25.71
CA CYS A 30 10.41 -1.97 25.90
C CYS A 30 11.03 -2.65 27.12
N ASN A 31 11.99 -2.04 27.77
CA ASN A 31 12.70 -2.60 28.93
C ASN A 31 13.44 -3.92 28.63
N VAL A 32 14.07 -3.99 27.44
CA VAL A 32 14.84 -5.14 26.96
C VAL A 32 16.19 -4.68 26.37
N SER A 33 17.06 -5.63 26.03
CA SER A 33 18.33 -5.29 25.38
C SER A 33 18.15 -4.87 23.92
N ARG A 34 19.08 -4.04 23.40
CA ARG A 34 19.12 -3.68 21.98
C ARG A 34 19.21 -4.92 21.07
N ALA A 35 19.96 -5.94 21.50
CA ALA A 35 20.08 -7.19 20.75
C ALA A 35 18.73 -7.92 20.64
N ALA A 36 17.93 -7.92 21.71
CA ALA A 36 16.59 -8.48 21.69
C ALA A 36 15.67 -7.77 20.70
N ILE A 37 15.74 -6.42 20.61
CA ILE A 37 14.98 -5.67 19.61
C ILE A 37 15.41 -6.06 18.20
N HIS A 38 16.71 -6.15 17.91
CA HIS A 38 17.20 -6.57 16.60
C HIS A 38 16.65 -7.94 16.19
N GLN A 39 16.72 -8.92 17.11
CA GLN A 39 16.22 -10.28 16.85
C GLN A 39 14.72 -10.27 16.61
N ARG A 40 13.94 -9.53 17.41
CA ARG A 40 12.47 -9.45 17.24
C ARG A 40 12.08 -8.79 15.93
N VAL A 41 12.71 -7.68 15.57
CA VAL A 41 12.42 -6.98 14.32
C VAL A 41 12.80 -7.86 13.11
N GLN A 42 13.96 -8.54 13.16
CA GLN A 42 14.35 -9.46 12.11
C GLN A 42 13.34 -10.60 11.95
N HIS A 43 12.91 -11.19 13.05
CA HIS A 43 11.89 -12.23 13.05
C HIS A 43 10.54 -11.74 12.48
N LEU A 44 10.10 -10.53 12.84
CA LEU A 44 8.87 -9.93 12.30
C LEU A 44 8.96 -9.65 10.79
N ILE A 45 10.15 -9.35 10.28
CA ILE A 45 10.39 -9.21 8.84
C ILE A 45 10.33 -10.58 8.15
N GLU A 46 11.01 -11.59 8.69
CA GLU A 46 11.03 -12.96 8.15
C GLU A 46 9.63 -13.60 8.16
N ALA A 47 8.81 -13.25 9.15
CA ALA A 47 7.43 -13.70 9.28
C ALA A 47 6.43 -12.89 8.43
N ASP A 48 6.90 -11.95 7.60
CA ASP A 48 6.08 -11.07 6.76
C ASP A 48 5.04 -10.23 7.56
N VAL A 49 5.36 -9.93 8.82
CA VAL A 49 4.58 -9.01 9.67
C VAL A 49 5.01 -7.57 9.41
N ILE A 50 6.31 -7.32 9.27
CA ILE A 50 6.87 -6.08 8.77
C ILE A 50 7.17 -6.28 7.30
N THR A 51 6.37 -5.68 6.43
CA THR A 51 6.47 -5.81 4.98
C THR A 51 7.37 -4.79 4.32
N GLY A 52 7.75 -3.75 5.05
CA GLY A 52 8.64 -2.70 4.55
C GLY A 52 8.68 -1.48 5.45
N SER A 53 9.55 -0.54 5.09
CA SER A 53 9.63 0.79 5.69
C SER A 53 10.12 1.79 4.64
N GLY A 54 9.71 3.05 4.74
CA GLY A 54 10.10 4.07 3.78
C GLY A 54 9.70 5.47 4.24
N PHE A 55 10.05 6.46 3.40
CA PHE A 55 9.54 7.82 3.57
C PHE A 55 8.20 7.97 2.86
N ASP A 56 7.25 8.58 3.52
CA ASP A 56 6.06 9.08 2.87
C ASP A 56 6.40 10.34 2.07
N VAL A 57 6.09 10.30 0.79
CA VAL A 57 6.34 11.42 -0.11
C VAL A 57 5.02 12.05 -0.52
N ASN A 58 4.94 13.39 -0.49
CA ASN A 58 3.76 14.10 -0.95
C ASN A 58 3.72 14.11 -2.49
N PRO A 59 2.76 13.41 -3.12
CA PRO A 59 2.68 13.35 -4.58
C PRO A 59 2.55 14.72 -5.24
N LYS A 60 1.82 15.65 -4.62
CA LYS A 60 1.64 17.02 -5.14
C LYS A 60 2.96 17.77 -5.24
N SER A 61 3.89 17.55 -4.31
CA SER A 61 5.24 18.17 -4.34
C SER A 61 6.08 17.65 -5.50
N LEU A 62 5.73 16.49 -6.08
CA LEU A 62 6.36 15.92 -7.27
C LEU A 62 5.57 16.19 -8.55
N GLY A 63 4.56 17.04 -8.49
CA GLY A 63 3.74 17.42 -9.64
C GLY A 63 2.54 16.51 -9.92
N TYR A 64 2.32 15.45 -9.12
CA TYR A 64 1.15 14.58 -9.25
C TYR A 64 -0.03 15.18 -8.49
N SER A 65 -0.83 15.99 -9.17
CA SER A 65 -1.92 16.75 -8.55
C SER A 65 -3.24 15.99 -8.44
N THR A 66 -3.42 14.94 -9.25
CA THR A 66 -4.68 14.20 -9.35
C THR A 66 -4.50 12.77 -8.86
N CYS A 67 -5.20 12.42 -7.78
CA CYS A 67 -5.35 11.05 -7.30
C CYS A 67 -6.65 10.47 -7.85
N THR A 68 -6.58 9.28 -8.43
CA THR A 68 -7.71 8.66 -9.12
C THR A 68 -7.85 7.20 -8.72
N TYR A 69 -9.08 6.79 -8.45
CA TYR A 69 -9.47 5.39 -8.31
C TYR A 69 -10.17 4.93 -9.56
N VAL A 70 -9.73 3.82 -10.14
CA VAL A 70 -10.30 3.27 -11.38
C VAL A 70 -10.82 1.87 -11.10
N GLY A 71 -12.13 1.72 -11.19
CA GLY A 71 -12.78 0.42 -11.25
C GLY A 71 -12.61 -0.18 -12.64
N ILE A 72 -12.11 -1.41 -12.71
CA ILE A 72 -11.85 -2.11 -13.97
C ILE A 72 -12.68 -3.40 -14.01
N ASN A 73 -13.41 -3.59 -15.11
CA ASN A 73 -14.07 -4.85 -15.40
C ASN A 73 -13.28 -5.64 -16.44
N LEU A 74 -13.04 -6.91 -16.15
CA LEU A 74 -12.38 -7.85 -17.04
C LEU A 74 -13.39 -8.74 -17.75
N GLU A 75 -13.06 -9.13 -18.97
CA GLU A 75 -13.85 -10.12 -19.74
C GLU A 75 -14.00 -11.44 -18.97
N LYS A 76 -12.91 -11.88 -18.33
CA LYS A 76 -12.88 -13.07 -17.48
C LYS A 76 -12.00 -12.79 -16.25
N GLY A 77 -12.47 -13.18 -15.06
CA GLY A 77 -11.71 -13.05 -13.83
C GLY A 77 -10.35 -13.76 -13.85
N SER A 78 -10.21 -14.82 -14.63
CA SER A 78 -8.94 -15.53 -14.81
C SER A 78 -7.83 -14.69 -15.46
N MET A 79 -8.18 -13.61 -16.16
CA MET A 79 -7.22 -12.68 -16.79
C MET A 79 -6.56 -11.72 -15.79
N TYR A 80 -6.97 -11.74 -14.54
CA TYR A 80 -6.48 -10.83 -13.50
C TYR A 80 -4.94 -10.78 -13.44
N LYS A 81 -4.27 -11.94 -13.40
CA LYS A 81 -2.80 -12.00 -13.27
C LYS A 81 -2.08 -11.34 -14.44
N ASP A 82 -2.54 -11.58 -15.66
CA ASP A 82 -1.95 -11.01 -16.87
C ASP A 82 -2.15 -9.48 -16.91
N VAL A 83 -3.31 -9.01 -16.45
CA VAL A 83 -3.60 -7.58 -16.36
C VAL A 83 -2.72 -6.92 -15.29
N VAL A 84 -2.55 -7.54 -14.11
CA VAL A 84 -1.66 -7.03 -13.05
C VAL A 84 -0.22 -6.91 -13.55
N GLU A 85 0.30 -7.92 -14.26
CA GLU A 85 1.64 -7.86 -14.84
C GLU A 85 1.83 -6.63 -15.73
N ARG A 86 0.83 -6.30 -16.54
CA ARG A 86 0.87 -5.08 -17.38
C ARG A 86 0.75 -3.80 -16.57
N LEU A 87 -0.10 -3.76 -15.54
CA LEU A 87 -0.24 -2.62 -14.64
C LEU A 87 1.05 -2.30 -13.89
N GLN A 88 1.85 -3.32 -13.53
CA GLN A 88 3.16 -3.13 -12.87
C GLN A 88 4.15 -2.32 -13.70
N HIS A 89 3.98 -2.26 -15.03
CA HIS A 89 4.80 -1.45 -15.92
C HIS A 89 4.31 0.00 -16.08
N ILE A 90 3.25 0.38 -15.37
CA ILE A 90 2.70 1.74 -15.34
C ILE A 90 3.06 2.36 -14.00
N PRO A 91 4.12 3.21 -13.90
CA PRO A 91 4.60 3.71 -12.61
C PRO A 91 3.59 4.56 -11.86
N GLU A 92 2.64 5.17 -12.57
CA GLU A 92 1.58 5.98 -12.00
C GLU A 92 0.55 5.15 -11.23
N VAL A 93 0.48 3.84 -11.48
CA VAL A 93 -0.35 2.89 -10.72
C VAL A 93 0.37 2.55 -9.43
N VAL A 94 -0.22 2.89 -8.30
CA VAL A 94 0.40 2.72 -6.97
C VAL A 94 -0.25 1.64 -6.12
N GLU A 95 -1.51 1.30 -6.40
CA GLU A 95 -2.24 0.23 -5.73
C GLU A 95 -3.13 -0.52 -6.74
N CYS A 96 -3.27 -1.82 -6.54
CA CYS A 96 -4.17 -2.67 -7.32
C CYS A 96 -4.76 -3.75 -6.44
N HIS A 97 -6.08 -3.85 -6.41
CA HIS A 97 -6.82 -4.84 -5.64
C HIS A 97 -7.73 -5.65 -6.56
N PHE A 98 -7.77 -6.97 -6.36
CA PHE A 98 -8.83 -7.82 -6.88
C PHE A 98 -10.01 -7.73 -5.92
N THR A 99 -11.19 -7.36 -6.43
CA THR A 99 -12.32 -7.00 -5.57
C THR A 99 -13.56 -7.85 -5.86
N THR A 100 -14.43 -7.93 -4.87
CA THR A 100 -15.82 -8.34 -5.04
C THR A 100 -16.67 -7.11 -5.39
N GLY A 101 -17.86 -7.31 -5.95
CA GLY A 101 -18.80 -6.23 -6.27
C GLY A 101 -18.78 -5.85 -7.74
N PRO A 102 -19.07 -4.58 -8.08
CA PRO A 102 -19.34 -4.17 -9.46
C PRO A 102 -18.09 -4.16 -10.36
N TYR A 103 -16.89 -4.13 -9.79
CA TYR A 103 -15.63 -4.15 -10.53
C TYR A 103 -14.84 -5.42 -10.23
N THR A 104 -14.13 -5.93 -11.23
CA THR A 104 -13.20 -7.06 -11.04
C THR A 104 -11.95 -6.60 -10.28
N MET A 105 -11.50 -5.38 -10.54
CA MET A 105 -10.31 -4.78 -9.94
C MET A 105 -10.57 -3.33 -9.57
N MET A 106 -9.89 -2.88 -8.53
CA MET A 106 -9.79 -1.47 -8.17
C MET A 106 -8.32 -1.06 -8.19
N VAL A 107 -8.02 -0.01 -8.94
CA VAL A 107 -6.67 0.54 -9.10
C VAL A 107 -6.64 1.97 -8.58
N LYS A 108 -5.55 2.32 -7.88
CA LYS A 108 -5.26 3.70 -7.52
C LYS A 108 -4.08 4.18 -8.35
N LEU A 109 -4.23 5.34 -8.96
CA LEU A 109 -3.17 5.96 -9.73
C LEU A 109 -3.07 7.47 -9.47
N TYR A 110 -1.91 8.03 -9.80
CA TYR A 110 -1.68 9.46 -9.78
C TYR A 110 -1.38 9.98 -11.17
N ALA A 111 -1.94 11.14 -11.49
CA ALA A 111 -1.66 11.87 -12.72
C ALA A 111 -1.24 13.31 -12.39
N ARG A 112 -0.45 13.92 -13.28
CA ARG A 112 -0.01 15.32 -13.14
C ARG A 112 -1.13 16.29 -13.45
N ASP A 113 -1.91 15.95 -14.46
CA ASP A 113 -3.01 16.75 -14.99
C ASP A 113 -4.03 15.87 -15.71
N ASN A 114 -5.07 16.49 -16.24
CA ASN A 114 -6.13 15.79 -16.96
C ASN A 114 -5.66 15.19 -18.29
N GLU A 115 -4.68 15.78 -18.96
CA GLU A 115 -4.13 15.26 -20.21
C GLU A 115 -3.40 13.93 -19.96
N GLN A 116 -2.52 13.88 -18.96
CA GLN A 116 -1.88 12.62 -18.56
C GLN A 116 -2.90 11.60 -18.07
N LEU A 117 -3.93 12.02 -17.32
CA LEU A 117 -4.99 11.10 -16.87
C LEU A 117 -5.71 10.47 -18.06
N MET A 118 -6.06 11.25 -19.08
CA MET A 118 -6.68 10.74 -20.30
C MET A 118 -5.77 9.75 -21.03
N ASP A 119 -4.47 10.04 -21.14
CA ASP A 119 -3.50 9.12 -21.74
C ASP A 119 -3.35 7.81 -20.96
N LEU A 120 -3.34 7.89 -19.63
CA LEU A 120 -3.31 6.69 -18.77
C LEU A 120 -4.57 5.84 -18.95
N LEU A 121 -5.74 6.45 -18.95
CA LEU A 121 -7.01 5.73 -19.07
C LEU A 121 -7.19 5.12 -20.47
N ASN A 122 -7.11 5.93 -21.51
CA ASN A 122 -7.41 5.51 -22.88
C ASN A 122 -6.23 4.77 -23.52
N GLY A 123 -5.01 5.28 -23.33
CA GLY A 123 -3.82 4.74 -23.99
C GLY A 123 -3.24 3.51 -23.29
N LYS A 124 -3.27 3.49 -21.96
CA LYS A 124 -2.60 2.42 -21.19
C LYS A 124 -3.58 1.44 -20.58
N LEU A 125 -4.56 1.88 -19.76
CA LEU A 125 -5.44 0.95 -19.05
C LEU A 125 -6.46 0.24 -19.95
N GLN A 126 -7.20 1.01 -20.74
CA GLN A 126 -8.23 0.46 -21.62
C GLN A 126 -7.64 -0.35 -22.79
N GLY A 127 -6.38 -0.13 -23.13
CA GLY A 127 -5.66 -0.92 -24.13
C GLY A 127 -5.15 -2.27 -23.63
N ILE A 128 -5.26 -2.57 -22.33
CA ILE A 128 -4.81 -3.86 -21.79
C ILE A 128 -5.80 -4.95 -22.24
N PRO A 129 -5.32 -6.04 -22.87
CA PRO A 129 -6.18 -7.15 -23.25
C PRO A 129 -6.94 -7.72 -22.06
N GLY A 130 -8.25 -7.89 -22.23
CA GLY A 130 -9.14 -8.38 -21.17
C GLY A 130 -9.85 -7.30 -20.38
N VAL A 131 -9.43 -6.04 -20.46
CA VAL A 131 -10.18 -4.91 -19.92
C VAL A 131 -11.35 -4.58 -20.84
N VAL A 132 -12.58 -4.66 -20.31
CA VAL A 132 -13.80 -4.38 -21.09
C VAL A 132 -14.44 -3.05 -20.74
N ALA A 133 -14.29 -2.59 -19.50
CA ALA A 133 -14.84 -1.32 -19.05
C ALA A 133 -14.01 -0.75 -17.89
N THR A 134 -13.97 0.57 -17.79
CA THR A 134 -13.37 1.30 -16.68
C THR A 134 -14.34 2.37 -16.19
N GLU A 135 -14.36 2.58 -14.88
CA GLU A 135 -15.03 3.70 -14.23
C GLU A 135 -14.02 4.48 -13.38
N THR A 136 -13.96 5.78 -13.59
CA THR A 136 -12.94 6.64 -12.98
C THR A 136 -13.55 7.53 -11.91
N LEU A 137 -12.98 7.46 -10.71
CA LEU A 137 -13.35 8.28 -9.56
C LEU A 137 -12.16 9.18 -9.20
N ILE A 138 -12.30 10.48 -9.34
CA ILE A 138 -11.27 11.43 -8.94
C ILE A 138 -11.43 11.72 -7.44
N SER A 139 -10.35 11.48 -6.68
CA SER A 139 -10.30 11.84 -5.27
C SER A 139 -10.13 13.36 -5.14
N LEU A 140 -11.11 14.02 -4.56
CA LEU A 140 -11.05 15.46 -4.34
C LEU A 140 -10.15 15.79 -3.14
N GLU A 141 -10.18 14.95 -2.10
CA GLU A 141 -9.40 15.12 -0.89
C GLU A 141 -9.15 13.76 -0.24
N GLN A 142 -7.94 13.54 0.26
CA GLN A 142 -7.64 12.44 1.17
C GLN A 142 -7.72 12.93 2.62
N SER A 143 -8.85 12.74 3.27
CA SER A 143 -9.09 13.25 4.63
C SER A 143 -8.43 12.44 5.72
N ILE A 144 -8.16 11.15 5.49
CA ILE A 144 -7.49 10.25 6.43
C ILE A 144 -6.41 9.44 5.71
N ARG A 145 -5.22 9.44 6.28
CA ARG A 145 -4.13 8.54 5.91
C ARG A 145 -3.39 8.12 7.17
N ARG A 146 -3.45 6.85 7.50
CA ARG A 146 -2.75 6.26 8.64
C ARG A 146 -2.61 4.75 8.44
N GLU A 147 -1.67 4.15 9.16
CA GLU A 147 -1.54 2.71 9.22
C GLU A 147 -2.64 2.07 10.07
N ILE A 148 -2.78 0.75 9.95
CA ILE A 148 -3.69 -0.02 10.79
C ILE A 148 -3.27 0.11 12.27
N PRO A 149 -4.22 0.09 13.22
CA PRO A 149 -3.89 0.15 14.64
C PRO A 149 -3.19 -1.13 15.09
N VAL A 150 -2.12 -0.97 15.86
CA VAL A 150 -1.48 -2.08 16.57
C VAL A 150 -2.02 -2.12 18.00
N ASN A 151 -2.93 -3.05 18.28
CA ASN A 151 -3.48 -3.23 19.62
C ASN A 151 -2.46 -3.89 20.54
N LEU A 152 -2.27 -3.34 21.75
CA LEU A 152 -1.35 -3.87 22.75
C LEU A 152 -1.98 -4.99 23.59
N GLU A 153 -3.32 -5.04 23.65
CA GLU A 153 -4.07 -6.06 24.36
C GLU A 153 -4.30 -7.26 23.43
N GLU A 154 -4.10 -8.47 23.98
CA GLU A 154 -4.55 -9.71 23.34
C GLU A 154 -6.05 -9.85 23.63
N GLU A 155 -6.86 -10.07 22.59
CA GLU A 155 -8.23 -10.55 22.74
C GLU A 155 -8.25 -12.01 23.15
#